data_b4a38de99706ad15630b8fc631f49ff3
#
_entry.id   b4a38de99706ad15630b8fc631f49ff3
#
_cell.length_a   1.000
_cell.length_b   1.000
_cell.length_c   1.000
_cell.angle_alpha   90.00
_cell.angle_beta   90.00
_cell.angle_gamma   90.00
#
_symmetry.space_group_name_H-M   'P 1'
#
loop_
_entity.id
_entity.type
_entity.pdbx_description
1 polymer ?
#
loop_
_entity_poly.entity_id
_entity_poly.type
_entity_poly.pdbx_seq_one_letter_code
_entity_poly.pdbx_strand_id
1 'polypeptide(L)'
;MEQNKQILLIYNTLTRQKERFEPLHAPNVGMYVCGPTVYGDPHLGHARPAITFDIVFRYLKHLGYKVRYVRNITDVGHLEHDADEGDDKIAKKARLEQLEPMEIAQYYTNRYHQAMDALGVLRPSIEPHATGHIIEQQQLVQQILDNGFAYESNGSIYFDIEAYNKKYHYGILSGRSLENTLDESRTLAGIGEKHNQADFALWKKAQPEHIMKWPWLMNSQLSARPAGALSERSGERTLNSQLEYGFPGWHCECTAMGRKYLGEQFDIHGGGMDLVFPHHECEIAQAVGAMGHQAVKYWMHNNMITINGQKMGKSLGNFITLEQFFTGKHELLSQPYSPMTIRFFILSAHYRSTVDFSDEALQASQKGLERLMDGLKNLERIQPAAQCDAETEQFVKSLRQRCYDAMNDDLMTQLVVSYLFEACTVVNKLVDHKATICADCLQELKETMHLFAEDLLGLNPRGERREERGEKREEAFGKVVDMVLDLRAKAKANKDWATSDKIRDELAALGFEVKDTKDGATWKLNK
;
A
#
# COMPACT_ATOMS: atom_id res chain seq x y z
N MET A 1 31.16 -5.01 14.65
CA MET A 1 30.79 -3.62 14.37
C MET A 1 29.54 -3.35 15.21
N GLU A 2 29.67 -2.53 16.25
CA GLU A 2 28.50 -2.01 16.96
C GLU A 2 27.71 -1.18 15.96
N GLN A 3 26.56 -1.70 15.53
CA GLN A 3 25.59 -0.90 14.80
C GLN A 3 25.19 0.24 15.75
N ASN A 4 25.63 1.45 15.44
CA ASN A 4 25.12 2.67 16.05
C ASN A 4 23.59 2.56 15.94
N LYS A 5 22.91 2.31 17.08
CA LYS A 5 21.46 2.14 17.08
C LYS A 5 20.85 3.46 16.63
N GLN A 6 20.54 3.54 15.35
CA GLN A 6 19.83 4.68 14.76
C GLN A 6 18.50 4.84 15.51
N ILE A 7 18.28 6.00 16.10
CA ILE A 7 17.04 6.28 16.83
C ILE A 7 16.05 6.86 15.84
N LEU A 8 15.07 6.06 15.45
CA LEU A 8 13.97 6.52 14.61
C LEU A 8 12.93 7.26 15.48
N LEU A 9 12.63 8.49 15.11
CA LEU A 9 11.49 9.25 15.61
C LEU A 9 10.38 9.20 14.58
N ILE A 10 9.14 8.99 15.00
CA ILE A 10 7.95 9.06 14.15
C ILE A 10 6.89 9.94 14.80
N TYR A 11 6.17 10.70 14.01
CA TYR A 11 5.07 11.50 14.51
C TYR A 11 3.85 10.63 14.76
N ASN A 12 3.40 10.60 16.01
CA ASN A 12 2.19 9.89 16.41
C ASN A 12 1.01 10.87 16.41
N THR A 13 0.03 10.65 15.55
CA THR A 13 -1.16 11.51 15.45
C THR A 13 -1.98 11.52 16.73
N LEU A 14 -1.97 10.41 17.48
CA LEU A 14 -2.71 10.30 18.74
C LEU A 14 -2.16 11.26 19.81
N THR A 15 -0.85 11.30 19.97
CA THR A 15 -0.18 12.16 20.97
C THR A 15 0.21 13.52 20.42
N ARG A 16 0.17 13.68 19.07
CA ARG A 16 0.59 14.89 18.34
C ARG A 16 2.05 15.28 18.56
N GLN A 17 2.90 14.28 18.80
CA GLN A 17 4.32 14.45 19.05
C GLN A 17 5.16 13.48 18.23
N LYS A 18 6.42 13.85 17.97
CA LYS A 18 7.42 12.90 17.51
C LYS A 18 7.86 12.03 18.68
N GLU A 19 7.75 10.75 18.53
CA GLU A 19 8.08 9.76 19.55
C GLU A 19 9.18 8.83 19.04
N ARG A 20 10.01 8.37 19.95
CA ARG A 20 10.97 7.31 19.63
C ARG A 20 10.21 6.04 19.27
N PHE A 21 10.53 5.48 18.12
CA PHE A 21 9.94 4.22 17.69
C PHE A 21 10.52 3.05 18.50
N GLU A 22 9.68 2.43 19.28
CA GLU A 22 9.98 1.26 20.07
C GLU A 22 8.88 0.21 19.83
N PRO A 23 9.16 -0.86 19.05
CA PRO A 23 8.14 -1.86 18.76
C PRO A 23 7.74 -2.62 20.02
N LEU A 24 6.49 -3.07 20.07
CA LEU A 24 5.94 -3.86 21.18
C LEU A 24 6.71 -5.16 21.40
N HIS A 25 7.19 -5.78 20.31
CA HIS A 25 7.84 -7.10 20.32
C HIS A 25 9.09 -7.14 19.42
N ALA A 26 10.10 -6.30 19.72
CA ALA A 26 11.33 -6.26 18.93
C ALA A 26 11.96 -7.67 18.73
N PRO A 27 12.47 -8.02 17.56
CA PRO A 27 12.60 -7.20 16.35
C PRO A 27 11.34 -7.21 15.46
N ASN A 28 10.21 -7.80 15.89
CA ASN A 28 9.00 -7.90 15.10
C ASN A 28 8.21 -6.60 15.20
N VAL A 29 7.64 -6.16 14.07
CA VAL A 29 6.80 -4.97 13.94
C VAL A 29 5.53 -5.34 13.21
N GLY A 30 4.37 -5.04 13.81
CA GLY A 30 3.06 -5.12 13.18
C GLY A 30 2.69 -3.77 12.57
N MET A 31 2.44 -3.74 11.26
CA MET A 31 2.00 -2.53 10.55
C MET A 31 0.73 -2.81 9.77
N TYR A 32 -0.34 -2.06 10.03
CA TYR A 32 -1.58 -2.07 9.27
C TYR A 32 -1.77 -0.75 8.54
N VAL A 33 -2.17 -0.79 7.28
CA VAL A 33 -2.50 0.41 6.50
C VAL A 33 -3.84 0.21 5.80
N CYS A 34 -4.75 1.18 5.94
CA CYS A 34 -6.01 1.14 5.21
C CYS A 34 -5.77 1.09 3.71
N GLY A 35 -6.40 0.13 3.07
CA GLY A 35 -6.29 -0.11 1.64
C GLY A 35 -7.38 0.58 0.81
N PRO A 36 -7.40 0.35 -0.50
CA PRO A 36 -8.37 0.98 -1.40
C PRO A 36 -9.75 0.31 -1.32
N THR A 37 -10.80 1.11 -1.57
CA THR A 37 -12.09 0.59 -1.99
C THR A 37 -12.07 0.37 -3.51
N VAL A 38 -12.28 -0.86 -3.96
CA VAL A 38 -12.01 -1.29 -5.33
C VAL A 38 -13.24 -1.18 -6.25
N TYR A 39 -13.70 0.04 -6.48
CA TYR A 39 -14.81 0.36 -7.40
C TYR A 39 -14.40 1.29 -8.57
N GLY A 40 -13.15 1.69 -8.64
CA GLY A 40 -12.66 2.62 -9.65
C GLY A 40 -11.15 2.62 -9.79
N ASP A 41 -10.66 3.27 -10.84
CA ASP A 41 -9.24 3.35 -11.12
C ASP A 41 -8.46 4.10 -10.03
N PRO A 42 -7.23 3.64 -9.72
CA PRO A 42 -6.38 4.30 -8.75
C PRO A 42 -5.95 5.70 -9.23
N HIS A 43 -5.82 6.61 -8.29
CA HIS A 43 -5.44 8.01 -8.51
C HIS A 43 -4.37 8.46 -7.49
N LEU A 44 -3.93 9.72 -7.54
CA LEU A 44 -2.89 10.25 -6.65
C LEU A 44 -3.21 10.07 -5.15
N GLY A 45 -4.49 10.15 -4.77
CA GLY A 45 -4.93 9.89 -3.39
C GLY A 45 -4.64 8.47 -2.92
N HIS A 46 -4.58 7.48 -3.83
CA HIS A 46 -4.14 6.12 -3.53
C HIS A 46 -2.60 5.98 -3.58
N ALA A 47 -1.94 6.70 -4.50
CA ALA A 47 -0.49 6.63 -4.65
C ALA A 47 0.22 7.19 -3.41
N ARG A 48 -0.30 8.28 -2.83
CA ARG A 48 0.37 8.95 -1.71
C ARG A 48 0.51 8.07 -0.46
N PRO A 49 -0.55 7.51 0.13
CA PRO A 49 -0.40 6.57 1.24
C PRO A 49 0.43 5.35 0.86
N ALA A 50 0.22 4.79 -0.34
CA ALA A 50 0.98 3.62 -0.77
C ALA A 50 2.49 3.87 -0.81
N ILE A 51 2.95 5.02 -1.35
CA ILE A 51 4.35 5.41 -1.38
C ILE A 51 4.85 5.76 0.03
N THR A 52 4.07 6.50 0.82
CA THR A 52 4.46 6.87 2.19
C THR A 52 4.75 5.63 3.04
N PHE A 53 3.82 4.67 3.06
CA PHE A 53 4.00 3.46 3.87
C PHE A 53 4.95 2.43 3.24
N ASP A 54 5.23 2.52 1.94
CA ASP A 54 6.35 1.81 1.31
C ASP A 54 7.70 2.30 1.86
N ILE A 55 7.86 3.62 2.06
CA ILE A 55 9.07 4.18 2.69
C ILE A 55 9.19 3.72 4.15
N VAL A 56 8.11 3.76 4.93
CA VAL A 56 8.10 3.22 6.31
C VAL A 56 8.54 1.76 6.32
N PHE A 57 7.93 0.95 5.45
CA PHE A 57 8.22 -0.49 5.35
C PHE A 57 9.67 -0.77 4.96
N ARG A 58 10.19 -0.08 3.93
CA ARG A 58 11.58 -0.21 3.49
C ARG A 58 12.56 0.19 4.58
N TYR A 59 12.30 1.33 5.23
CA TYR A 59 13.20 1.86 6.24
C TYR A 59 13.24 0.99 7.50
N LEU A 60 12.09 0.54 8.00
CA LEU A 60 12.03 -0.40 9.13
C LEU A 60 12.78 -1.71 8.83
N LYS A 61 12.61 -2.27 7.62
CA LYS A 61 13.38 -3.45 7.19
C LYS A 61 14.88 -3.18 7.13
N HIS A 62 15.27 -2.02 6.63
CA HIS A 62 16.68 -1.60 6.59
C HIS A 62 17.28 -1.46 7.99
N LEU A 63 16.52 -0.97 8.97
CA LEU A 63 16.93 -0.91 10.37
C LEU A 63 16.97 -2.29 11.07
N GLY A 64 16.66 -3.37 10.36
CA GLY A 64 16.73 -4.74 10.84
C GLY A 64 15.46 -5.28 11.49
N TYR A 65 14.34 -4.55 11.43
CA TYR A 65 13.06 -5.04 11.93
C TYR A 65 12.43 -6.07 11.00
N LYS A 66 11.71 -7.02 11.58
CA LYS A 66 10.89 -8.02 10.88
C LYS A 66 9.46 -7.51 10.80
N VAL A 67 9.12 -6.82 9.71
CA VAL A 67 7.83 -6.15 9.57
C VAL A 67 6.80 -7.09 8.96
N ARG A 68 5.68 -7.30 9.66
CA ARG A 68 4.45 -7.88 9.09
C ARG A 68 3.57 -6.72 8.66
N TYR A 69 3.52 -6.46 7.37
CA TYR A 69 2.73 -5.41 6.77
C TYR A 69 1.41 -5.98 6.25
N VAL A 70 0.30 -5.48 6.77
CA VAL A 70 -1.07 -5.81 6.36
C VAL A 70 -1.70 -4.59 5.72
N ARG A 71 -2.32 -4.76 4.55
CA ARG A 71 -3.11 -3.73 3.87
C ARG A 71 -4.34 -4.40 3.29
N ASN A 72 -5.54 -3.95 3.67
CA ASN A 72 -6.76 -4.57 3.20
C ASN A 72 -7.16 -4.15 1.78
N ILE A 73 -8.10 -4.90 1.22
CA ILE A 73 -8.92 -4.52 0.07
C ILE A 73 -10.36 -4.42 0.57
N THR A 74 -10.93 -3.21 0.48
CA THR A 74 -12.34 -2.98 0.79
C THR A 74 -13.17 -3.32 -0.44
N ASP A 75 -13.81 -4.48 -0.40
CA ASP A 75 -14.63 -5.04 -1.48
C ASP A 75 -16.12 -5.18 -1.09
N VAL A 76 -16.54 -4.60 0.05
CA VAL A 76 -17.94 -4.53 0.53
C VAL A 76 -18.11 -3.42 1.57
N GLY A 77 -19.34 -3.00 1.82
CA GLY A 77 -19.71 -2.21 3.00
C GLY A 77 -19.39 -0.72 2.95
N HIS A 78 -18.77 -0.23 1.87
CA HIS A 78 -18.47 1.18 1.71
C HIS A 78 -19.58 1.87 0.92
N LEU A 79 -20.50 2.50 1.64
CA LEU A 79 -21.66 3.17 1.07
C LEU A 79 -21.31 4.52 0.45
N GLU A 80 -22.22 5.05 -0.38
CA GLU A 80 -22.06 6.37 -0.99
C GLU A 80 -22.01 7.47 0.07
N HIS A 81 -21.28 8.53 -0.21
CA HIS A 81 -21.06 9.69 0.67
C HIS A 81 -20.44 9.37 2.03
N ASP A 82 -19.81 8.17 2.19
CA ASP A 82 -19.24 7.69 3.45
C ASP A 82 -20.27 7.72 4.61
N ALA A 83 -21.55 7.53 4.25
CA ALA A 83 -22.70 7.55 5.15
C ALA A 83 -23.11 6.12 5.55
N ASP A 84 -24.02 6.01 6.54
CA ASP A 84 -24.59 4.73 6.94
C ASP A 84 -25.82 4.32 6.10
N GLU A 85 -26.19 5.12 5.10
CA GLU A 85 -27.28 4.86 4.17
C GLU A 85 -26.84 5.13 2.73
N GLY A 86 -27.48 4.43 1.80
CA GLY A 86 -27.18 4.52 0.36
C GLY A 86 -26.75 3.20 -0.24
N ASP A 87 -26.43 3.22 -1.52
CA ASP A 87 -25.92 2.05 -2.24
C ASP A 87 -24.45 1.78 -1.88
N ASP A 88 -24.09 0.50 -1.76
CA ASP A 88 -22.68 0.09 -1.78
C ASP A 88 -22.04 0.50 -3.11
N LYS A 89 -20.87 1.15 -3.06
CA LYS A 89 -20.17 1.71 -4.22
C LYS A 89 -19.86 0.65 -5.28
N ILE A 90 -19.52 -0.56 -4.87
CA ILE A 90 -19.19 -1.69 -5.76
C ILE A 90 -20.47 -2.26 -6.35
N ALA A 91 -21.50 -2.51 -5.54
CA ALA A 91 -22.79 -3.02 -5.99
C ALA A 91 -23.47 -2.07 -6.98
N LYS A 92 -23.41 -0.75 -6.73
CA LYS A 92 -23.92 0.26 -7.66
C LYS A 92 -23.17 0.21 -9.00
N LYS A 93 -21.84 0.13 -8.97
CA LYS A 93 -21.01 0.02 -10.17
C LYS A 93 -21.34 -1.25 -10.95
N ALA A 94 -21.48 -2.38 -10.26
CA ALA A 94 -21.84 -3.67 -10.86
C ALA A 94 -23.19 -3.61 -11.59
N ARG A 95 -24.22 -3.00 -10.96
CA ARG A 95 -25.53 -2.81 -11.63
C ARG A 95 -25.43 -1.94 -12.88
N LEU A 96 -24.64 -0.86 -12.84
CA LEU A 96 -24.45 0.03 -13.99
C LEU A 96 -23.74 -0.65 -15.16
N GLU A 97 -22.82 -1.57 -14.87
CA GLU A 97 -22.03 -2.27 -15.89
C GLU A 97 -22.60 -3.67 -16.23
N GLN A 98 -23.70 -4.07 -15.57
CA GLN A 98 -24.34 -5.40 -15.72
C GLN A 98 -23.37 -6.56 -15.41
N LEU A 99 -22.55 -6.39 -14.35
CA LEU A 99 -21.58 -7.36 -13.86
C LEU A 99 -21.90 -7.77 -12.43
N GLU A 100 -21.29 -8.85 -11.96
CA GLU A 100 -21.31 -9.21 -10.55
C GLU A 100 -20.39 -8.30 -9.72
N PRO A 101 -20.74 -7.96 -8.46
CA PRO A 101 -19.89 -7.11 -7.60
C PRO A 101 -18.45 -7.61 -7.49
N MET A 102 -18.25 -8.93 -7.44
CA MET A 102 -16.91 -9.50 -7.31
C MET A 102 -16.09 -9.42 -8.60
N GLU A 103 -16.74 -9.32 -9.78
CA GLU A 103 -16.03 -9.02 -11.04
C GLU A 103 -15.48 -7.59 -11.00
N ILE A 104 -16.27 -6.62 -10.54
CA ILE A 104 -15.84 -5.23 -10.34
C ILE A 104 -14.68 -5.17 -9.35
N ALA A 105 -14.82 -5.80 -8.17
CA ALA A 105 -13.80 -5.81 -7.15
C ALA A 105 -12.49 -6.42 -7.66
N GLN A 106 -12.54 -7.56 -8.35
CA GLN A 106 -11.38 -8.22 -8.93
C GLN A 106 -10.70 -7.37 -10.01
N TYR A 107 -11.50 -6.77 -10.90
CA TYR A 107 -10.98 -5.93 -11.99
C TYR A 107 -10.21 -4.72 -11.43
N TYR A 108 -10.80 -3.96 -10.51
CA TYR A 108 -10.14 -2.77 -9.96
C TYR A 108 -9.02 -3.10 -8.96
N THR A 109 -9.09 -4.24 -8.27
CA THR A 109 -7.96 -4.76 -7.49
C THR A 109 -6.73 -5.01 -8.38
N ASN A 110 -6.92 -5.65 -9.53
CA ASN A 110 -5.82 -5.88 -10.47
C ASN A 110 -5.25 -4.58 -11.02
N ARG A 111 -6.09 -3.60 -11.36
CA ARG A 111 -5.66 -2.27 -11.83
C ARG A 111 -4.92 -1.50 -10.73
N TYR A 112 -5.38 -1.58 -9.49
CA TYR A 112 -4.68 -1.02 -8.34
C TYR A 112 -3.29 -1.64 -8.19
N HIS A 113 -3.20 -2.95 -8.26
CA HIS A 113 -1.93 -3.66 -8.19
C HIS A 113 -0.96 -3.25 -9.31
N GLN A 114 -1.43 -3.21 -10.54
CA GLN A 114 -0.62 -2.79 -11.69
C GLN A 114 -0.06 -1.37 -11.50
N ALA A 115 -0.89 -0.44 -11.04
CA ALA A 115 -0.46 0.93 -10.78
C ALA A 115 0.55 1.02 -9.63
N MET A 116 0.35 0.27 -8.53
CA MET A 116 1.28 0.25 -7.41
C MET A 116 2.62 -0.42 -7.77
N ASP A 117 2.59 -1.49 -8.57
CA ASP A 117 3.80 -2.13 -9.09
C ASP A 117 4.59 -1.18 -10.00
N ALA A 118 3.92 -0.45 -10.89
CA ALA A 118 4.53 0.57 -11.73
C ALA A 118 5.19 1.69 -10.89
N LEU A 119 4.55 2.11 -9.80
CA LEU A 119 5.11 3.07 -8.83
C LEU A 119 6.26 2.49 -7.97
N GLY A 120 6.63 1.21 -8.14
CA GLY A 120 7.67 0.55 -7.37
C GLY A 120 7.32 0.31 -5.89
N VAL A 121 6.04 0.34 -5.53
CA VAL A 121 5.56 0.07 -4.17
C VAL A 121 5.71 -1.42 -3.85
N LEU A 122 6.29 -1.74 -2.70
CA LEU A 122 6.42 -3.12 -2.24
C LEU A 122 5.05 -3.69 -1.86
N ARG A 123 4.81 -4.95 -2.22
CA ARG A 123 3.60 -5.65 -1.82
C ARG A 123 3.58 -5.82 -0.29
N PRO A 124 2.40 -5.72 0.35
CA PRO A 124 2.24 -6.06 1.76
C PRO A 124 2.52 -7.56 2.00
N SER A 125 2.78 -7.93 3.24
CA SER A 125 2.94 -9.33 3.64
C SER A 125 1.62 -10.10 3.52
N ILE A 126 0.51 -9.44 3.85
CA ILE A 126 -0.85 -9.97 3.80
C ILE A 126 -1.77 -8.88 3.25
N GLU A 127 -2.62 -9.24 2.30
CA GLU A 127 -3.61 -8.33 1.71
C GLU A 127 -5.01 -8.96 1.81
N PRO A 128 -5.67 -8.83 2.98
CA PRO A 128 -6.96 -9.44 3.23
C PRO A 128 -8.10 -8.65 2.56
N HIS A 129 -9.12 -9.37 2.09
CA HIS A 129 -10.36 -8.81 1.57
C HIS A 129 -11.41 -8.74 2.67
N ALA A 130 -12.21 -7.66 2.72
CA ALA A 130 -13.28 -7.50 3.69
C ALA A 130 -14.33 -8.60 3.60
N THR A 131 -14.71 -9.03 2.38
CA THR A 131 -15.64 -10.14 2.15
C THR A 131 -15.13 -11.47 2.67
N GLY A 132 -13.82 -11.68 2.70
CA GLY A 132 -13.19 -12.89 3.25
C GLY A 132 -13.17 -12.93 4.78
N HIS A 133 -13.62 -11.87 5.47
CA HIS A 133 -13.50 -11.69 6.92
C HIS A 133 -14.82 -11.34 7.61
N ILE A 134 -15.94 -11.71 7.02
CA ILE A 134 -17.28 -11.45 7.56
C ILE A 134 -17.47 -12.05 8.96
N ILE A 135 -16.93 -13.26 9.20
CA ILE A 135 -17.05 -13.92 10.51
C ILE A 135 -16.30 -13.14 11.58
N GLU A 136 -15.08 -12.69 11.30
CA GLU A 136 -14.28 -11.91 12.24
C GLU A 136 -14.92 -10.56 12.54
N GLN A 137 -15.53 -9.93 11.54
CA GLN A 137 -16.27 -8.69 11.72
C GLN A 137 -17.51 -8.91 12.59
N GLN A 138 -18.28 -9.95 12.34
CA GLN A 138 -19.44 -10.30 13.19
C GLN A 138 -19.01 -10.62 14.63
N GLN A 139 -17.90 -11.34 14.83
CA GLN A 139 -17.37 -11.62 16.16
C GLN A 139 -16.96 -10.34 16.90
N LEU A 140 -16.33 -9.39 16.21
CA LEU A 140 -16.00 -8.08 16.77
C LEU A 140 -17.27 -7.33 17.20
N VAL A 141 -18.27 -7.26 16.32
CA VAL A 141 -19.56 -6.58 16.60
C VAL A 141 -20.27 -7.23 17.78
N GLN A 142 -20.31 -8.58 17.84
CA GLN A 142 -20.92 -9.28 18.97
C GLN A 142 -20.21 -8.95 20.28
N GLN A 143 -18.88 -8.90 20.29
CA GLN A 143 -18.12 -8.57 21.50
C GLN A 143 -18.41 -7.13 21.97
N ILE A 144 -18.58 -6.17 21.06
CA ILE A 144 -18.97 -4.79 21.39
C ILE A 144 -20.38 -4.76 21.97
N LEU A 145 -21.33 -5.54 21.42
CA LEU A 145 -22.68 -5.70 21.95
C LEU A 145 -22.67 -6.27 23.37
N ASP A 146 -21.93 -7.37 23.58
CA ASP A 146 -21.84 -8.06 24.88
C ASP A 146 -21.23 -7.16 25.95
N ASN A 147 -20.36 -6.23 25.56
CA ASN A 147 -19.75 -5.23 26.45
C ASN A 147 -20.63 -4.00 26.69
N GLY A 148 -21.81 -3.89 26.04
CA GLY A 148 -22.78 -2.82 26.23
C GLY A 148 -22.43 -1.49 25.55
N PHE A 149 -21.61 -1.53 24.47
CA PHE A 149 -21.27 -0.35 23.67
C PHE A 149 -21.91 -0.37 22.28
N ALA A 150 -22.87 -1.25 22.05
CA ALA A 150 -23.67 -1.28 20.84
C ALA A 150 -25.11 -1.67 21.16
N TYR A 151 -26.03 -1.38 20.23
CA TYR A 151 -27.43 -1.74 20.31
C TYR A 151 -28.00 -2.15 18.96
N GLU A 152 -29.06 -2.96 18.98
CA GLU A 152 -29.83 -3.32 17.79
C GLU A 152 -30.98 -2.32 17.57
N SER A 153 -31.14 -1.86 16.32
CA SER A 153 -32.27 -1.06 15.89
C SER A 153 -32.69 -1.46 14.47
N ASN A 154 -33.99 -1.80 14.31
CA ASN A 154 -34.60 -2.19 13.02
C ASN A 154 -33.83 -3.29 12.24
N GLY A 155 -33.10 -4.19 12.93
CA GLY A 155 -32.28 -5.24 12.34
C GLY A 155 -30.90 -4.79 11.89
N SER A 156 -30.49 -3.58 12.24
CA SER A 156 -29.11 -3.08 12.14
C SER A 156 -28.49 -2.99 13.53
N ILE A 157 -27.14 -3.03 13.62
CA ILE A 157 -26.40 -2.83 14.88
C ILE A 157 -25.59 -1.55 14.76
N TYR A 158 -25.72 -0.69 15.76
CA TYR A 158 -25.02 0.58 15.86
C TYR A 158 -24.12 0.63 17.09
N PHE A 159 -22.96 1.28 16.95
CA PHE A 159 -22.11 1.63 18.08
C PHE A 159 -22.75 2.78 18.87
N ASP A 160 -22.87 2.60 20.19
CA ASP A 160 -23.43 3.59 21.12
C ASP A 160 -22.34 4.50 21.66
N ILE A 161 -22.19 5.66 21.03
CA ILE A 161 -21.18 6.66 21.44
C ILE A 161 -21.47 7.24 22.81
N GLU A 162 -22.78 7.38 23.19
CA GLU A 162 -23.12 7.90 24.50
C GLU A 162 -22.76 6.91 25.62
N ALA A 163 -23.04 5.62 25.42
CA ALA A 163 -22.62 4.58 26.36
C ALA A 163 -21.10 4.49 26.47
N TYR A 164 -20.40 4.59 25.35
CA TYR A 164 -18.95 4.61 25.29
C TYR A 164 -18.35 5.79 26.07
N ASN A 165 -18.88 7.00 25.88
CA ASN A 165 -18.39 8.22 26.53
C ASN A 165 -18.64 8.27 28.04
N LYS A 166 -19.51 7.41 28.60
CA LYS A 166 -19.64 7.27 30.07
C LYS A 166 -18.40 6.66 30.71
N LYS A 167 -17.58 5.94 29.96
CA LYS A 167 -16.40 5.23 30.47
C LYS A 167 -15.09 5.64 29.79
N TYR A 168 -15.17 5.96 28.50
CA TYR A 168 -14.03 6.30 27.64
C TYR A 168 -14.26 7.68 27.01
N HIS A 169 -13.39 8.08 26.10
CA HIS A 169 -13.51 9.37 25.41
C HIS A 169 -13.45 9.15 23.88
N TYR A 170 -14.55 9.42 23.17
CA TYR A 170 -14.59 9.44 21.70
C TYR A 170 -14.03 10.78 21.19
N GLY A 171 -13.24 10.75 20.13
CA GLY A 171 -12.60 11.94 19.57
C GLY A 171 -11.15 12.14 20.01
N ILE A 172 -10.50 11.15 20.63
CA ILE A 172 -9.12 11.29 21.13
C ILE A 172 -8.10 11.45 20.01
N LEU A 173 -8.31 10.83 18.84
CA LEU A 173 -7.41 10.93 17.70
C LEU A 173 -7.64 12.22 16.92
N SER A 174 -8.88 12.51 16.60
CA SER A 174 -9.28 13.68 15.81
C SER A 174 -9.21 14.98 16.60
N GLY A 175 -9.37 14.92 17.92
CA GLY A 175 -9.50 16.07 18.81
C GLY A 175 -10.86 16.74 18.70
N ARG A 176 -11.88 16.06 18.12
CA ARG A 176 -13.24 16.58 18.00
C ARG A 176 -14.01 16.32 19.28
N SER A 177 -14.78 17.30 19.73
CA SER A 177 -15.78 17.07 20.78
C SER A 177 -17.05 16.43 20.19
N LEU A 178 -17.82 15.73 21.03
CA LEU A 178 -19.10 15.16 20.60
C LEU A 178 -20.06 16.23 20.06
N GLU A 179 -20.05 17.42 20.65
CA GLU A 179 -20.88 18.57 20.23
C GLU A 179 -20.53 19.00 18.79
N ASN A 180 -19.24 19.10 18.45
CA ASN A 180 -18.79 19.46 17.10
C ASN A 180 -19.15 18.36 16.09
N THR A 181 -19.12 17.10 16.50
CA THR A 181 -19.52 15.96 15.66
C THR A 181 -21.03 16.00 15.35
N LEU A 182 -21.86 16.40 16.30
CA LEU A 182 -23.30 16.54 16.12
C LEU A 182 -23.68 17.69 15.17
N ASP A 183 -22.94 18.79 15.18
CA ASP A 183 -23.20 19.93 14.29
C ASP A 183 -22.93 19.61 12.82
N GLU A 184 -21.90 18.82 12.52
CA GLU A 184 -21.58 18.38 11.16
C GLU A 184 -22.50 17.24 10.66
N SER A 185 -23.01 16.40 11.57
CA SER A 185 -23.86 15.26 11.22
C SER A 185 -25.34 15.64 10.94
N ARG A 186 -25.74 16.87 11.20
CA ARG A 186 -27.14 17.37 10.97
C ARG A 186 -27.61 17.24 9.51
N THR A 187 -26.71 16.98 8.55
CA THR A 187 -27.04 16.82 7.13
C THR A 187 -27.07 15.37 6.65
N LEU A 188 -26.76 14.39 7.51
CA LEU A 188 -26.70 12.98 7.10
C LEU A 188 -28.05 12.28 7.33
N ALA A 189 -28.52 11.54 6.33
CA ALA A 189 -29.73 10.72 6.38
C ALA A 189 -29.56 9.55 7.38
N GLY A 190 -30.64 9.05 7.98
CA GLY A 190 -30.60 7.90 8.91
C GLY A 190 -31.04 8.22 10.36
N ILE A 191 -31.66 9.40 10.59
CA ILE A 191 -32.05 9.90 11.92
C ILE A 191 -33.09 9.01 12.61
N GLY A 192 -33.79 8.12 11.87
CA GLY A 192 -34.91 7.32 12.44
C GLY A 192 -34.49 6.03 13.17
N GLU A 193 -33.27 5.53 12.95
CA GLU A 193 -32.80 4.25 13.50
C GLU A 193 -31.79 4.41 14.63
N LYS A 194 -31.08 5.54 14.70
CA LYS A 194 -30.01 5.80 15.67
C LYS A 194 -30.52 6.46 16.93
N HIS A 195 -29.97 6.09 18.09
CA HIS A 195 -30.25 6.79 19.36
C HIS A 195 -29.60 8.17 19.38
N ASN A 196 -28.40 8.29 18.82
CA ASN A 196 -27.66 9.53 18.68
C ASN A 196 -27.14 9.66 17.23
N GLN A 197 -27.11 10.88 16.69
CA GLN A 197 -26.62 11.14 15.33
C GLN A 197 -25.14 10.77 15.13
N ALA A 198 -24.35 10.80 16.19
CA ALA A 198 -22.94 10.43 16.16
C ALA A 198 -22.70 8.91 16.16
N ASP A 199 -23.73 8.10 16.48
CA ASP A 199 -23.62 6.65 16.42
C ASP A 199 -23.32 6.20 14.98
N PHE A 200 -22.56 5.14 14.83
CA PHE A 200 -22.16 4.63 13.52
C PHE A 200 -22.49 3.14 13.37
N ALA A 201 -22.74 2.73 12.14
CA ALA A 201 -23.14 1.36 11.85
C ALA A 201 -21.99 0.37 12.05
N LEU A 202 -22.25 -0.73 12.75
CA LEU A 202 -21.39 -1.89 12.89
C LEU A 202 -21.84 -3.03 11.96
N TRP A 203 -23.17 -3.21 11.85
CA TRP A 203 -23.80 -4.14 10.95
C TRP A 203 -25.08 -3.54 10.41
N LYS A 204 -25.22 -3.45 9.08
CA LYS A 204 -26.43 -2.90 8.45
C LYS A 204 -27.34 -4.00 7.97
N LYS A 205 -28.63 -3.87 8.24
CA LYS A 205 -29.67 -4.72 7.65
C LYS A 205 -29.65 -4.56 6.12
N ALA A 206 -29.60 -5.69 5.42
CA ALA A 206 -29.70 -5.69 3.97
C ALA A 206 -31.13 -5.47 3.51
N GLN A 207 -31.34 -4.63 2.53
CA GLN A 207 -32.58 -4.53 1.77
C GLN A 207 -32.67 -5.68 0.75
N PRO A 208 -33.86 -6.04 0.24
CA PRO A 208 -34.01 -7.14 -0.73
C PRO A 208 -33.11 -7.00 -1.95
N GLU A 209 -32.88 -5.78 -2.43
CA GLU A 209 -32.06 -5.43 -3.59
C GLU A 209 -30.54 -5.50 -3.37
N HIS A 210 -30.10 -5.58 -2.11
CA HIS A 210 -28.67 -5.73 -1.83
C HIS A 210 -28.18 -7.10 -2.27
N ILE A 211 -27.23 -7.10 -3.22
CA ILE A 211 -26.61 -8.32 -3.78
C ILE A 211 -25.61 -8.90 -2.77
N MET A 212 -24.78 -8.04 -2.16
CA MET A 212 -23.77 -8.44 -1.17
C MET A 212 -24.39 -8.37 0.24
N LYS A 213 -24.76 -9.52 0.76
CA LYS A 213 -25.35 -9.67 2.10
C LYS A 213 -25.09 -11.04 2.67
N TRP A 214 -24.91 -11.11 3.97
CA TRP A 214 -24.60 -12.34 4.71
C TRP A 214 -25.57 -12.53 5.86
N PRO A 215 -25.87 -13.80 6.24
CA PRO A 215 -26.66 -14.06 7.44
C PRO A 215 -25.87 -13.63 8.69
N TRP A 216 -26.60 -13.16 9.70
CA TRP A 216 -26.00 -12.93 11.01
C TRP A 216 -25.83 -14.27 11.73
N LEU A 217 -24.60 -14.69 12.04
CA LEU A 217 -24.27 -15.99 12.62
C LEU A 217 -24.01 -15.95 14.14
N MET A 218 -23.87 -14.77 14.73
CA MET A 218 -23.52 -14.59 16.14
C MET A 218 -24.78 -14.57 17.02
N ASN A 219 -25.44 -15.70 17.17
CA ASN A 219 -26.54 -15.83 18.13
C ASN A 219 -25.99 -16.25 19.49
N SER A 220 -26.42 -15.56 20.56
CA SER A 220 -26.01 -15.78 21.95
C SER A 220 -26.20 -17.23 22.49
N GLN A 221 -26.88 -18.09 21.76
CA GLN A 221 -27.08 -19.50 22.13
C GLN A 221 -26.05 -20.48 21.53
N LEU A 222 -25.24 -20.06 20.57
CA LEU A 222 -24.18 -20.92 20.00
C LEU A 222 -22.84 -20.80 20.75
N SER A 223 -22.61 -19.70 21.46
CA SER A 223 -21.37 -19.46 22.21
C SER A 223 -21.30 -20.14 23.58
N ALA A 224 -22.38 -20.70 24.10
CA ALA A 224 -22.49 -21.25 25.47
C ALA A 224 -22.53 -22.79 25.56
N ARG A 225 -22.11 -23.55 24.51
CA ARG A 225 -22.09 -25.02 24.62
C ARG A 225 -20.65 -25.56 24.69
N PRO A 226 -20.27 -26.17 25.81
CA PRO A 226 -19.07 -27.03 25.83
C PRO A 226 -19.31 -28.22 24.87
N ALA A 227 -18.28 -28.56 24.12
CA ALA A 227 -18.29 -29.72 23.22
C ALA A 227 -18.67 -30.97 24.02
N GLY A 228 -19.89 -31.51 23.79
CA GLY A 228 -20.29 -32.80 24.40
C GLY A 228 -21.78 -32.98 24.74
N ALA A 229 -22.64 -32.01 24.56
CA ALA A 229 -24.07 -32.19 24.86
C ALA A 229 -24.94 -32.29 23.60
N LEU A 230 -25.02 -33.46 22.98
CA LEU A 230 -26.09 -33.81 22.09
C LEU A 230 -27.27 -34.34 22.93
N SER A 231 -28.33 -33.55 23.10
CA SER A 231 -29.62 -34.05 23.50
C SER A 231 -30.66 -33.62 22.47
N GLU A 232 -31.20 -34.61 21.78
CA GLU A 232 -32.38 -34.48 20.95
C GLU A 232 -33.57 -33.96 21.79
N ARG A 233 -34.04 -32.77 21.49
CA ARG A 233 -35.45 -32.39 21.65
C ARG A 233 -35.78 -31.40 20.52
N SER A 234 -36.64 -31.89 19.63
CA SER A 234 -37.40 -31.10 18.67
C SER A 234 -38.26 -30.05 19.39
N GLY A 235 -37.84 -28.81 19.31
CA GLY A 235 -38.62 -27.67 19.66
C GLY A 235 -38.24 -26.56 18.68
N GLU A 236 -39.25 -26.02 18.00
CA GLU A 236 -39.09 -24.90 17.06
C GLU A 236 -38.25 -23.82 17.70
N ARG A 237 -37.03 -23.59 17.12
CA ARG A 237 -36.20 -22.46 17.46
C ARG A 237 -36.84 -21.23 16.84
N THR A 238 -37.61 -20.49 17.59
CA THR A 238 -37.91 -19.09 17.29
C THR A 238 -36.58 -18.35 17.32
N LEU A 239 -36.00 -18.10 16.14
CA LEU A 239 -34.97 -17.07 15.94
C LEU A 239 -35.67 -15.73 16.20
N ASN A 240 -35.61 -15.25 17.45
CA ASN A 240 -36.15 -13.97 17.85
C ASN A 240 -35.12 -12.84 17.68
N SER A 241 -34.18 -12.96 16.72
CA SER A 241 -33.36 -11.83 16.29
C SER A 241 -33.95 -11.30 14.98
N GLN A 242 -34.22 -10.02 14.92
CA GLN A 242 -34.58 -9.31 13.68
C GLN A 242 -33.38 -9.25 12.69
N LEU A 243 -32.22 -9.76 13.10
CA LEU A 243 -30.99 -9.84 12.33
C LEU A 243 -31.01 -11.05 11.39
N GLU A 244 -31.59 -10.90 10.21
CA GLU A 244 -31.62 -11.98 9.20
C GLU A 244 -30.41 -11.93 8.26
N TYR A 245 -30.35 -10.89 7.44
CA TYR A 245 -29.29 -10.64 6.45
C TYR A 245 -28.80 -9.21 6.53
N GLY A 246 -27.49 -9.02 6.44
CA GLY A 246 -26.87 -7.71 6.49
C GLY A 246 -25.47 -7.74 5.90
N PHE A 247 -24.78 -6.63 6.10
CA PHE A 247 -23.39 -6.45 5.70
C PHE A 247 -22.65 -5.59 6.75
N PRO A 248 -21.33 -5.72 6.87
CA PRO A 248 -20.56 -4.99 7.87
C PRO A 248 -20.55 -3.49 7.60
N GLY A 249 -20.53 -2.68 8.64
CA GLY A 249 -20.17 -1.27 8.55
C GLY A 249 -18.71 -1.10 8.15
N TRP A 250 -18.42 -0.11 7.32
CA TRP A 250 -17.08 0.14 6.75
C TRP A 250 -15.95 0.20 7.79
N HIS A 251 -16.22 0.70 8.99
CA HIS A 251 -15.20 0.84 10.03
C HIS A 251 -14.82 -0.48 10.73
N CYS A 252 -15.61 -1.55 10.57
CA CYS A 252 -15.34 -2.85 11.20
C CYS A 252 -14.22 -3.63 10.54
N GLU A 253 -13.96 -3.38 9.25
CA GLU A 253 -13.01 -4.14 8.44
C GLU A 253 -11.60 -4.10 9.02
N CYS A 254 -11.05 -2.88 9.16
CA CYS A 254 -9.67 -2.68 9.57
C CYS A 254 -9.44 -3.14 11.01
N THR A 255 -10.40 -2.89 11.91
CA THR A 255 -10.33 -3.37 13.30
C THR A 255 -10.30 -4.90 13.37
N ALA A 256 -11.21 -5.58 12.65
CA ALA A 256 -11.29 -7.04 12.66
C ALA A 256 -10.08 -7.71 11.99
N MET A 257 -9.67 -7.23 10.81
CA MET A 257 -8.53 -7.77 10.07
C MET A 257 -7.19 -7.43 10.74
N GLY A 258 -7.05 -6.23 11.30
CA GLY A 258 -5.89 -5.82 12.10
C GLY A 258 -5.69 -6.76 13.29
N ARG A 259 -6.74 -6.98 14.07
CA ARG A 259 -6.73 -7.93 15.19
C ARG A 259 -6.38 -9.35 14.77
N LYS A 260 -6.95 -9.84 13.66
CA LYS A 260 -6.71 -11.20 13.16
C LYS A 260 -5.26 -11.45 12.81
N TYR A 261 -4.61 -10.53 12.12
CA TYR A 261 -3.28 -10.74 11.54
C TYR A 261 -2.13 -10.18 12.37
N LEU A 262 -2.40 -9.17 13.20
CA LEU A 262 -1.38 -8.49 14.00
C LEU A 262 -1.58 -8.69 15.52
N GLY A 263 -2.73 -9.21 15.93
CA GLY A 263 -3.07 -9.42 17.35
C GLY A 263 -3.88 -8.26 17.92
N GLU A 264 -4.16 -8.35 19.22
CA GLU A 264 -4.99 -7.36 19.92
C GLU A 264 -4.29 -6.00 20.07
N GLN A 265 -2.97 -5.99 20.01
CA GLN A 265 -2.15 -4.78 19.97
C GLN A 265 -1.04 -4.92 18.93
N PHE A 266 -0.80 -3.86 18.17
CA PHE A 266 0.25 -3.80 17.15
C PHE A 266 0.87 -2.40 17.07
N ASP A 267 1.97 -2.28 16.32
CA ASP A 267 2.83 -1.12 16.42
C ASP A 267 2.29 0.08 15.65
N ILE A 268 2.03 -0.06 14.35
CA ILE A 268 1.73 1.07 13.46
C ILE A 268 0.39 0.85 12.76
N HIS A 269 -0.49 1.86 12.82
CA HIS A 269 -1.64 1.96 11.93
C HIS A 269 -1.55 3.23 11.10
N GLY A 270 -1.77 3.10 9.79
CA GLY A 270 -1.57 4.19 8.85
C GLY A 270 -2.68 4.37 7.84
N GLY A 271 -2.78 5.62 7.33
CA GLY A 271 -3.72 6.00 6.29
C GLY A 271 -3.59 7.46 5.88
N GLY A 272 -4.52 7.96 5.07
CA GLY A 272 -4.64 9.37 4.75
C GLY A 272 -5.23 10.19 5.93
N MET A 273 -4.98 11.50 5.94
CA MET A 273 -5.55 12.42 6.95
C MET A 273 -7.08 12.44 6.92
N ASP A 274 -7.71 12.13 5.81
CA ASP A 274 -9.15 11.99 5.64
C ASP A 274 -9.73 10.82 6.44
N LEU A 275 -8.92 9.82 6.75
CA LEU A 275 -9.32 8.67 7.57
C LEU A 275 -9.24 8.93 9.08
N VAL A 276 -8.56 10.00 9.53
CA VAL A 276 -8.48 10.33 10.96
C VAL A 276 -9.88 10.40 11.58
N PHE A 277 -10.79 11.01 10.84
CA PHE A 277 -12.22 11.08 11.22
C PHE A 277 -13.09 10.93 9.95
N PRO A 278 -14.12 10.07 9.99
CA PRO A 278 -14.54 9.26 11.15
C PRO A 278 -13.82 7.91 11.30
N HIS A 279 -13.15 7.38 10.25
CA HIS A 279 -12.76 5.97 10.12
C HIS A 279 -11.87 5.48 11.28
N HIS A 280 -10.69 6.05 11.48
CA HIS A 280 -9.74 5.62 12.52
C HIS A 280 -10.22 5.94 13.94
N GLU A 281 -11.01 7.01 14.12
CA GLU A 281 -11.67 7.29 15.40
C GLU A 281 -12.68 6.18 15.75
N CYS A 282 -13.47 5.73 14.77
CA CYS A 282 -14.39 4.60 14.94
C CYS A 282 -13.64 3.30 15.23
N GLU A 283 -12.50 3.05 14.60
CA GLU A 283 -11.67 1.87 14.88
C GLU A 283 -11.13 1.87 16.32
N ILE A 284 -10.70 3.02 16.83
CA ILE A 284 -10.31 3.17 18.25
C ILE A 284 -11.48 2.81 19.15
N ALA A 285 -12.66 3.36 18.87
CA ALA A 285 -13.86 3.09 19.67
C ALA A 285 -14.25 1.62 19.62
N GLN A 286 -14.19 0.97 18.46
CA GLN A 286 -14.46 -0.46 18.28
C GLN A 286 -13.46 -1.33 19.05
N ALA A 287 -12.16 -1.04 18.93
CA ALA A 287 -11.12 -1.79 19.63
C ALA A 287 -11.29 -1.67 21.15
N VAL A 288 -11.48 -0.46 21.67
CA VAL A 288 -11.67 -0.23 23.10
C VAL A 288 -13.01 -0.80 23.56
N GLY A 289 -14.09 -0.65 22.79
CA GLY A 289 -15.39 -1.23 23.09
C GLY A 289 -15.37 -2.76 23.14
N ALA A 290 -14.63 -3.40 22.25
CA ALA A 290 -14.49 -4.86 22.24
C ALA A 290 -13.51 -5.39 23.29
N MET A 291 -12.32 -4.79 23.43
CA MET A 291 -11.19 -5.34 24.19
C MET A 291 -10.86 -4.58 25.48
N GLY A 292 -11.40 -3.37 25.66
CA GLY A 292 -11.12 -2.53 26.83
C GLY A 292 -9.81 -1.73 26.75
N HIS A 293 -9.06 -1.83 25.66
CA HIS A 293 -7.79 -1.13 25.47
C HIS A 293 -7.61 -0.74 23.99
N GLN A 294 -6.71 0.21 23.72
CA GLN A 294 -6.33 0.58 22.36
C GLN A 294 -5.51 -0.52 21.68
N ALA A 295 -5.78 -0.74 20.39
CA ALA A 295 -5.07 -1.74 19.59
C ALA A 295 -3.74 -1.22 19.01
N VAL A 296 -3.59 0.09 18.85
CA VAL A 296 -2.51 0.69 18.07
C VAL A 296 -1.61 1.56 18.94
N LYS A 297 -0.30 1.37 18.82
CA LYS A 297 0.69 2.18 19.53
C LYS A 297 0.99 3.50 18.81
N TYR A 298 1.18 3.47 17.49
CA TYR A 298 1.53 4.64 16.68
C TYR A 298 0.53 4.82 15.54
N TRP A 299 -0.16 5.95 15.52
CA TRP A 299 -1.04 6.37 14.44
C TRP A 299 -0.29 7.29 13.49
N MET A 300 -0.12 6.89 12.23
CA MET A 300 0.60 7.65 11.22
C MET A 300 -0.32 8.06 10.08
N HIS A 301 -0.32 9.35 9.73
CA HIS A 301 -1.18 9.85 8.65
C HIS A 301 -0.39 10.69 7.66
N ASN A 302 -0.54 10.37 6.37
CA ASN A 302 -0.07 11.25 5.31
C ASN A 302 -1.13 12.31 4.97
N ASN A 303 -0.67 13.52 4.64
CA ASN A 303 -1.58 14.59 4.27
C ASN A 303 -2.10 14.43 2.83
N MET A 304 -3.09 15.24 2.46
CA MET A 304 -3.78 15.17 1.16
C MET A 304 -2.91 15.67 0.00
N ILE A 305 -3.33 15.31 -1.21
CA ILE A 305 -2.87 15.95 -2.46
C ILE A 305 -3.99 16.86 -2.96
N THR A 306 -3.64 18.08 -3.31
CA THR A 306 -4.50 19.02 -4.02
C THR A 306 -4.11 19.08 -5.50
N ILE A 307 -4.98 19.59 -6.33
CA ILE A 307 -4.76 19.80 -7.76
C ILE A 307 -5.00 21.27 -8.04
N ASN A 308 -3.95 22.01 -8.39
CA ASN A 308 -4.00 23.47 -8.58
C ASN A 308 -4.67 24.18 -7.37
N GLY A 309 -4.25 23.83 -6.15
CA GLY A 309 -4.77 24.39 -4.90
C GLY A 309 -6.15 23.89 -4.48
N GLN A 310 -6.79 23.01 -5.24
CA GLN A 310 -8.14 22.51 -4.96
C GLN A 310 -8.15 21.03 -4.58
N LYS A 311 -9.13 20.62 -3.76
CA LYS A 311 -9.36 19.20 -3.49
C LYS A 311 -9.67 18.47 -4.81
N MET A 312 -9.10 17.29 -5.00
CA MET A 312 -9.42 16.42 -6.14
C MET A 312 -10.85 15.91 -6.03
N GLY A 313 -11.64 16.03 -7.10
CA GLY A 313 -13.02 15.57 -7.14
C GLY A 313 -13.57 15.43 -8.55
N LYS A 314 -14.37 14.39 -8.79
CA LYS A 314 -15.02 14.16 -10.10
C LYS A 314 -15.93 15.32 -10.51
N SER A 315 -16.65 15.90 -9.56
CA SER A 315 -17.54 17.05 -9.80
C SER A 315 -16.80 18.35 -10.14
N LEU A 316 -15.49 18.42 -9.83
CA LEU A 316 -14.65 19.58 -10.13
C LEU A 316 -13.89 19.43 -11.46
N GLY A 317 -14.05 18.31 -12.18
CA GLY A 317 -13.34 18.05 -13.43
C GLY A 317 -11.82 17.86 -13.29
N ASN A 318 -11.30 17.82 -12.05
CA ASN A 318 -9.87 17.69 -11.77
C ASN A 318 -9.48 16.30 -11.25
N PHE A 319 -10.31 15.29 -11.47
CA PHE A 319 -10.04 13.91 -11.09
C PHE A 319 -9.19 13.22 -12.16
N ILE A 320 -7.95 12.86 -11.81
CA ILE A 320 -6.99 12.24 -12.72
C ILE A 320 -6.59 10.86 -12.19
N THR A 321 -6.75 9.81 -12.99
CA THR A 321 -6.31 8.47 -12.67
C THR A 321 -4.79 8.31 -12.90
N LEU A 322 -4.16 7.33 -12.23
CA LEU A 322 -2.73 7.04 -12.45
C LEU A 322 -2.45 6.63 -13.90
N GLU A 323 -3.35 5.87 -14.53
CA GLU A 323 -3.24 5.53 -15.94
C GLU A 323 -3.22 6.78 -16.86
N GLN A 324 -4.06 7.77 -16.56
CA GLN A 324 -4.06 9.03 -17.30
C GLN A 324 -2.74 9.79 -17.14
N PHE A 325 -2.15 9.79 -15.93
CA PHE A 325 -0.80 10.33 -15.75
C PHE A 325 0.24 9.60 -16.61
N PHE A 326 0.20 8.26 -16.62
CA PHE A 326 1.17 7.45 -17.35
C PHE A 326 1.00 7.56 -18.87
N THR A 327 -0.20 7.82 -19.35
CA THR A 327 -0.51 7.95 -20.80
C THR A 327 -0.60 9.38 -21.31
N GLY A 328 -0.64 10.38 -20.41
CA GLY A 328 -0.85 11.79 -20.74
C GLY A 328 -2.26 12.11 -21.25
N LYS A 329 -3.23 11.22 -21.08
CA LYS A 329 -4.59 11.36 -21.64
C LYS A 329 -5.53 12.09 -20.69
N HIS A 330 -5.23 13.33 -20.37
CA HIS A 330 -6.09 14.20 -19.58
C HIS A 330 -5.81 15.67 -19.93
N GLU A 331 -6.82 16.53 -19.91
CA GLU A 331 -6.71 17.95 -20.31
C GLU A 331 -5.75 18.78 -19.44
N LEU A 332 -5.56 18.39 -18.18
CA LEU A 332 -4.63 19.02 -17.26
C LEU A 332 -3.17 18.52 -17.40
N LEU A 333 -2.88 17.65 -18.34
CA LEU A 333 -1.56 17.07 -18.57
C LEU A 333 -1.05 17.44 -19.96
N SER A 334 0.12 18.05 -20.03
CA SER A 334 0.78 18.40 -21.29
C SER A 334 1.48 17.20 -21.96
N GLN A 335 1.79 16.16 -21.20
CA GLN A 335 2.55 14.99 -21.65
C GLN A 335 2.31 13.78 -20.74
N PRO A 336 2.70 12.55 -21.14
CA PRO A 336 2.78 11.40 -20.25
C PRO A 336 3.91 11.56 -19.23
N TYR A 337 3.69 11.07 -18.01
CA TYR A 337 4.68 11.08 -16.96
C TYR A 337 5.00 9.65 -16.52
N SER A 338 6.28 9.35 -16.33
CA SER A 338 6.69 8.05 -15.83
C SER A 338 6.17 7.81 -14.41
N PRO A 339 5.86 6.56 -14.02
CA PRO A 339 5.49 6.24 -12.64
C PRO A 339 6.54 6.72 -11.63
N MET A 340 7.83 6.66 -11.98
CA MET A 340 8.90 7.14 -11.12
C MET A 340 8.91 8.66 -10.96
N THR A 341 8.46 9.42 -11.97
CA THR A 341 8.25 10.87 -11.84
C THR A 341 7.19 11.16 -10.79
N ILE A 342 6.07 10.43 -10.79
CA ILE A 342 5.02 10.57 -9.77
C ILE A 342 5.54 10.19 -8.39
N ARG A 343 6.29 9.10 -8.27
CA ARG A 343 6.92 8.70 -7.02
C ARG A 343 7.89 9.78 -6.50
N PHE A 344 8.76 10.28 -7.35
CA PHE A 344 9.73 11.32 -7.01
C PHE A 344 9.03 12.62 -6.58
N PHE A 345 7.98 13.04 -7.30
CA PHE A 345 7.16 14.19 -6.93
C PHE A 345 6.58 14.06 -5.51
N ILE A 346 6.01 12.91 -5.17
CA ILE A 346 5.46 12.65 -3.84
C ILE A 346 6.55 12.68 -2.77
N LEU A 347 7.72 12.09 -3.02
CA LEU A 347 8.84 12.02 -2.08
C LEU A 347 9.60 13.34 -1.92
N SER A 348 9.40 14.29 -2.83
CA SER A 348 9.99 15.64 -2.75
C SER A 348 9.32 16.53 -1.71
N ALA A 349 8.26 16.05 -1.06
CA ALA A 349 7.60 16.72 0.06
C ALA A 349 7.49 15.78 1.26
N HIS A 350 7.46 16.35 2.46
CA HIS A 350 7.23 15.56 3.68
C HIS A 350 5.84 14.92 3.65
N TYR A 351 5.71 13.66 4.14
CA TYR A 351 4.44 12.95 4.07
C TYR A 351 3.29 13.63 4.82
N ARG A 352 3.57 14.39 5.89
CA ARG A 352 2.58 15.17 6.64
C ARG A 352 2.24 16.54 6.02
N SER A 353 2.96 16.99 5.00
CA SER A 353 2.67 18.24 4.30
C SER A 353 1.66 18.00 3.18
N THR A 354 0.78 18.94 2.90
CA THR A 354 -0.03 18.93 1.68
C THR A 354 0.89 19.01 0.46
N VAL A 355 0.60 18.25 -0.57
CA VAL A 355 1.29 18.33 -1.88
C VAL A 355 0.31 18.86 -2.90
N ASP A 356 0.67 19.95 -3.54
CA ASP A 356 -0.13 20.51 -4.62
C ASP A 356 0.40 20.05 -5.97
N PHE A 357 -0.45 19.35 -6.70
CA PHE A 357 -0.15 18.92 -8.06
C PHE A 357 -0.44 20.05 -9.04
N SER A 358 0.51 20.30 -9.93
CA SER A 358 0.32 20.98 -11.21
C SER A 358 1.17 20.30 -12.28
N ASP A 359 0.84 20.50 -13.55
CA ASP A 359 1.63 19.93 -14.65
C ASP A 359 3.07 20.45 -14.64
N GLU A 360 3.27 21.74 -14.34
CA GLU A 360 4.59 22.36 -14.20
C GLU A 360 5.40 21.72 -13.07
N ALA A 361 4.76 21.38 -11.94
CA ALA A 361 5.43 20.72 -10.82
C ALA A 361 5.89 19.31 -11.19
N LEU A 362 5.10 18.57 -12.00
CA LEU A 362 5.53 17.29 -12.53
C LEU A 362 6.66 17.40 -13.56
N GLN A 363 6.61 18.38 -14.44
CA GLN A 363 7.72 18.65 -15.38
C GLN A 363 9.01 18.95 -14.63
N ALA A 364 8.93 19.76 -13.56
CA ALA A 364 10.08 20.04 -12.70
C ALA A 364 10.60 18.79 -11.99
N SER A 365 9.69 17.94 -11.51
CA SER A 365 10.01 16.67 -10.86
C SER A 365 10.66 15.68 -11.83
N GLN A 366 10.19 15.62 -13.07
CA GLN A 366 10.80 14.79 -14.12
C GLN A 366 12.25 15.20 -14.36
N LYS A 367 12.51 16.51 -14.56
CA LYS A 367 13.87 17.02 -14.75
C LYS A 367 14.76 16.75 -13.53
N GLY A 368 14.19 16.84 -12.32
CA GLY A 368 14.89 16.50 -11.09
C GLY A 368 15.28 15.03 -11.03
N LEU A 369 14.32 14.14 -11.33
CA LEU A 369 14.58 12.70 -11.39
C LEU A 369 15.63 12.34 -12.45
N GLU A 370 15.52 12.86 -13.66
CA GLU A 370 16.49 12.67 -14.74
C GLU A 370 17.89 13.07 -14.29
N ARG A 371 18.03 14.26 -13.67
CA ARG A 371 19.32 14.72 -13.11
C ARG A 371 19.88 13.77 -12.05
N LEU A 372 19.04 13.22 -11.18
CA LEU A 372 19.47 12.25 -10.16
C LEU A 372 19.94 10.94 -10.81
N MET A 373 19.18 10.43 -11.78
CA MET A 373 19.54 9.20 -12.51
C MET A 373 20.82 9.36 -13.32
N ASP A 374 21.00 10.51 -13.95
CA ASP A 374 22.25 10.81 -14.66
C ASP A 374 23.44 10.93 -13.69
N GLY A 375 23.22 11.48 -12.48
CA GLY A 375 24.22 11.49 -11.43
C GLY A 375 24.65 10.07 -11.03
N LEU A 376 23.71 9.15 -10.84
CA LEU A 376 23.99 7.74 -10.54
C LEU A 376 24.75 7.04 -11.69
N LYS A 377 24.34 7.27 -12.95
CA LYS A 377 25.05 6.71 -14.13
C LYS A 377 26.48 7.25 -14.26
N ASN A 378 26.67 8.53 -14.02
CA ASN A 378 27.98 9.18 -14.07
C ASN A 378 28.90 8.67 -12.97
N LEU A 379 28.36 8.45 -11.75
CA LEU A 379 29.09 7.90 -10.62
C LEU A 379 29.74 6.55 -10.92
N GLU A 380 29.08 5.70 -11.72
CA GLU A 380 29.61 4.39 -12.11
C GLU A 380 30.84 4.47 -13.06
N ARG A 381 31.04 5.61 -13.73
CA ARG A 381 32.13 5.82 -14.71
C ARG A 381 33.37 6.45 -14.07
N ILE A 382 33.24 6.96 -12.82
CA ILE A 382 34.36 7.62 -12.14
C ILE A 382 35.45 6.62 -11.81
N GLN A 383 36.72 6.97 -12.17
CA GLN A 383 37.88 6.23 -11.77
C GLN A 383 38.50 6.90 -10.53
N PRO A 384 38.90 6.12 -9.50
CA PRO A 384 39.49 6.67 -8.31
C PRO A 384 40.90 7.25 -8.60
N ALA A 385 41.22 8.35 -7.93
CA ALA A 385 42.54 8.93 -7.86
C ALA A 385 43.34 8.33 -6.69
N ALA A 386 44.64 8.62 -6.63
CA ALA A 386 45.50 8.18 -5.52
C ALA A 386 45.08 8.82 -4.16
N GLN A 387 44.51 10.03 -4.20
CA GLN A 387 44.09 10.77 -3.01
C GLN A 387 42.78 11.54 -3.28
N CYS A 388 42.00 11.75 -2.22
CA CYS A 388 40.88 12.66 -2.24
C CYS A 388 41.34 14.10 -2.04
N ASP A 389 40.63 15.08 -2.62
CA ASP A 389 40.69 16.43 -2.07
C ASP A 389 39.88 16.52 -0.76
N ALA A 390 40.28 17.46 0.10
CA ALA A 390 39.72 17.55 1.46
C ALA A 390 38.21 17.86 1.48
N GLU A 391 37.70 18.66 0.54
CA GLU A 391 36.28 19.03 0.43
C GLU A 391 35.44 17.78 0.07
N THR A 392 35.88 17.02 -0.93
CA THR A 392 35.22 15.79 -1.38
C THR A 392 35.22 14.71 -0.28
N GLU A 393 36.36 14.51 0.40
CA GLU A 393 36.47 13.56 1.49
C GLU A 393 35.51 13.88 2.64
N GLN A 394 35.49 15.14 3.09
CA GLN A 394 34.61 15.60 4.15
C GLN A 394 33.13 15.44 3.77
N PHE A 395 32.77 15.79 2.54
CA PHE A 395 31.42 15.64 2.03
C PHE A 395 30.98 14.17 2.08
N VAL A 396 31.77 13.26 1.49
CA VAL A 396 31.42 11.84 1.42
C VAL A 396 31.24 11.24 2.81
N LYS A 397 32.19 11.50 3.73
CA LYS A 397 32.12 11.01 5.11
C LYS A 397 30.88 11.49 5.89
N SER A 398 30.36 12.67 5.55
CA SER A 398 29.18 13.23 6.21
C SER A 398 27.85 12.82 5.57
N LEU A 399 27.85 12.50 4.27
CA LEU A 399 26.63 12.31 3.48
C LEU A 399 25.72 11.21 4.04
N ARG A 400 26.30 10.03 4.31
CA ARG A 400 25.54 8.87 4.81
C ARG A 400 24.85 9.18 6.13
N GLN A 401 25.55 9.81 7.07
CA GLN A 401 24.97 10.17 8.37
C GLN A 401 23.88 11.23 8.23
N ARG A 402 24.08 12.27 7.40
CA ARG A 402 23.05 13.28 7.11
C ARG A 402 21.77 12.66 6.55
N CYS A 403 21.90 11.70 5.63
CA CYS A 403 20.75 10.98 5.10
C CYS A 403 20.02 10.14 6.16
N TYR A 404 20.78 9.47 7.04
CA TYR A 404 20.17 8.75 8.18
C TYR A 404 19.50 9.70 9.17
N ASP A 405 20.12 10.81 9.51
CA ASP A 405 19.52 11.80 10.42
C ASP A 405 18.18 12.32 9.88
N ALA A 406 18.11 12.59 8.58
CA ALA A 406 16.87 12.98 7.92
C ALA A 406 15.80 11.88 7.95
N MET A 407 16.17 10.62 7.65
CA MET A 407 15.23 9.50 7.72
C MET A 407 14.79 9.21 9.15
N ASN A 408 15.67 9.37 10.12
CA ASN A 408 15.38 9.15 11.53
C ASN A 408 14.52 10.26 12.15
N ASP A 409 14.46 11.43 11.56
CA ASP A 409 13.60 12.52 11.98
C ASP A 409 12.27 12.54 11.23
N ASP A 410 11.44 11.55 11.49
CA ASP A 410 10.08 11.43 10.94
C ASP A 410 10.06 11.28 9.40
N LEU A 411 11.04 10.53 8.86
CA LEU A 411 11.10 10.16 7.44
C LEU A 411 11.16 11.38 6.49
N MET A 412 12.07 12.32 6.75
CA MET A 412 12.24 13.53 5.93
C MET A 412 12.84 13.22 4.55
N THR A 413 12.09 12.54 3.70
CA THR A 413 12.53 12.11 2.35
C THR A 413 12.97 13.28 1.48
N GLN A 414 12.35 14.44 1.60
CA GLN A 414 12.70 15.67 0.87
C GLN A 414 14.12 16.17 1.20
N LEU A 415 14.59 15.97 2.44
CA LEU A 415 15.98 16.31 2.80
C LEU A 415 16.95 15.28 2.20
N VAL A 416 16.60 14.00 2.21
CA VAL A 416 17.41 12.96 1.55
C VAL A 416 17.55 13.27 0.05
N VAL A 417 16.46 13.62 -0.63
CA VAL A 417 16.47 14.03 -2.05
C VAL A 417 17.41 15.24 -2.24
N SER A 418 17.36 16.23 -1.35
CA SER A 418 18.27 17.40 -1.40
C SER A 418 19.74 16.98 -1.27
N TYR A 419 20.07 16.11 -0.32
CA TYR A 419 21.44 15.61 -0.12
C TYR A 419 21.95 14.76 -1.30
N LEU A 420 21.07 14.00 -1.94
CA LEU A 420 21.40 13.28 -3.17
C LEU A 420 21.69 14.24 -4.33
N PHE A 421 21.03 15.41 -4.43
CA PHE A 421 21.38 16.44 -5.41
C PHE A 421 22.72 17.13 -5.12
N GLU A 422 23.06 17.32 -3.85
CA GLU A 422 24.42 17.78 -3.47
C GLU A 422 25.46 16.74 -3.93
N ALA A 423 25.19 15.44 -3.72
CA ALA A 423 26.05 14.36 -4.19
C ALA A 423 26.19 14.35 -5.72
N CYS A 424 25.10 14.55 -6.48
CA CYS A 424 25.18 14.71 -7.94
C CYS A 424 26.08 15.88 -8.35
N THR A 425 26.10 16.97 -7.57
CA THR A 425 26.99 18.11 -7.84
C THR A 425 28.45 17.73 -7.64
N VAL A 426 28.77 16.96 -6.61
CA VAL A 426 30.13 16.42 -6.39
C VAL A 426 30.50 15.46 -7.52
N VAL A 427 29.61 14.53 -7.89
CA VAL A 427 29.81 13.61 -9.03
C VAL A 427 30.14 14.37 -10.32
N ASN A 428 29.42 15.45 -10.62
CA ASN A 428 29.72 16.26 -11.81
C ASN A 428 31.10 16.96 -11.74
N LYS A 429 31.51 17.47 -10.56
CA LYS A 429 32.87 18.00 -10.36
C LYS A 429 33.94 16.92 -10.63
N LEU A 430 33.69 15.68 -10.19
CA LEU A 430 34.59 14.55 -10.42
C LEU A 430 34.69 14.16 -11.91
N VAL A 431 33.56 14.13 -12.61
CA VAL A 431 33.50 13.86 -14.06
C VAL A 431 34.25 14.96 -14.85
N ASP A 432 34.08 16.22 -14.43
CA ASP A 432 34.75 17.38 -15.03
C ASP A 432 36.25 17.50 -14.64
N HIS A 433 36.80 16.57 -13.86
CA HIS A 433 38.16 16.62 -13.30
C HIS A 433 38.43 17.90 -12.46
N LYS A 434 37.39 18.50 -11.86
CA LYS A 434 37.51 19.66 -10.96
C LYS A 434 37.65 19.25 -9.49
N ALA A 435 37.50 17.97 -9.20
CA ALA A 435 37.67 17.37 -7.89
C ALA A 435 38.32 15.98 -8.03
N THR A 436 38.87 15.46 -6.93
CA THR A 436 39.48 14.12 -6.89
C THR A 436 38.91 13.27 -5.78
N ILE A 437 38.75 11.97 -6.01
CA ILE A 437 38.21 11.02 -5.04
C ILE A 437 39.07 9.75 -5.00
N CYS A 438 39.43 9.27 -3.81
CA CYS A 438 40.14 8.00 -3.62
C CYS A 438 39.15 6.80 -3.68
N ALA A 439 39.70 5.60 -3.80
CA ALA A 439 38.90 4.39 -3.98
C ALA A 439 37.89 4.17 -2.85
N ASP A 440 38.30 4.34 -1.59
CA ASP A 440 37.45 4.11 -0.42
C ASP A 440 36.27 5.10 -0.37
N CYS A 441 36.54 6.39 -0.60
CA CYS A 441 35.49 7.42 -0.64
C CYS A 441 34.56 7.23 -1.85
N LEU A 442 35.08 6.80 -3.01
CA LEU A 442 34.24 6.50 -4.17
C LEU A 442 33.29 5.34 -3.87
N GLN A 443 33.78 4.29 -3.23
CA GLN A 443 32.95 3.14 -2.84
C GLN A 443 31.88 3.58 -1.83
N GLU A 444 32.23 4.36 -0.81
CA GLU A 444 31.28 4.88 0.17
C GLU A 444 30.21 5.77 -0.47
N LEU A 445 30.61 6.65 -1.41
CA LEU A 445 29.67 7.50 -2.17
C LEU A 445 28.69 6.67 -2.99
N LYS A 446 29.19 5.65 -3.73
CA LYS A 446 28.35 4.71 -4.49
C LYS A 446 27.35 4.00 -3.61
N GLU A 447 27.83 3.33 -2.56
CA GLU A 447 26.95 2.62 -1.62
C GLU A 447 25.88 3.54 -1.01
N THR A 448 26.26 4.77 -0.65
CA THR A 448 25.32 5.72 -0.02
C THR A 448 24.27 6.19 -1.02
N MET A 449 24.66 6.58 -2.22
CA MET A 449 23.70 7.05 -3.24
C MET A 449 22.75 5.94 -3.68
N HIS A 450 23.23 4.73 -3.92
CA HIS A 450 22.36 3.59 -4.28
C HIS A 450 21.44 3.19 -3.13
N LEU A 451 21.95 3.10 -1.90
CA LEU A 451 21.14 2.78 -0.73
C LEU A 451 19.95 3.75 -0.58
N PHE A 452 20.22 5.04 -0.60
CA PHE A 452 19.16 6.01 -0.35
C PHE A 452 18.27 6.24 -1.57
N ALA A 453 18.82 6.34 -2.78
CA ALA A 453 18.01 6.58 -3.97
C ALA A 453 17.20 5.34 -4.39
N GLU A 454 17.86 4.18 -4.51
CA GLU A 454 17.22 3.00 -5.09
C GLU A 454 16.56 2.10 -4.05
N ASP A 455 17.23 1.78 -2.93
CA ASP A 455 16.69 0.81 -1.97
C ASP A 455 15.66 1.45 -1.04
N LEU A 456 15.97 2.62 -0.46
CA LEU A 456 15.11 3.26 0.53
C LEU A 456 14.04 4.14 -0.10
N LEU A 457 14.40 5.07 -1.00
CA LEU A 457 13.42 5.88 -1.71
C LEU A 457 12.73 5.13 -2.86
N GLY A 458 13.25 3.98 -3.27
CA GLY A 458 12.67 3.15 -4.30
C GLY A 458 12.60 3.83 -5.68
N LEU A 459 13.53 4.74 -5.96
CA LEU A 459 13.62 5.48 -7.22
C LEU A 459 14.31 4.68 -8.33
N ASN A 460 14.25 3.36 -8.25
CA ASN A 460 14.74 2.49 -9.29
C ASN A 460 13.55 1.90 -10.03
N PRO A 461 13.40 2.16 -11.34
CA PRO A 461 12.33 1.56 -12.10
C PRO A 461 12.49 0.03 -12.09
N ARG A 462 11.64 -0.65 -11.32
CA ARG A 462 11.56 -2.13 -11.34
C ARG A 462 11.19 -2.64 -12.74
N GLY A 463 10.61 -1.78 -13.60
CA GLY A 463 10.42 -2.01 -15.01
C GLY A 463 11.75 -2.29 -15.72
N GLU A 464 12.75 -1.45 -15.52
CA GLU A 464 14.08 -1.64 -16.15
C GLU A 464 14.80 -2.89 -15.61
N ARG A 465 14.73 -3.17 -14.29
CA ARG A 465 15.28 -4.44 -13.75
C ARG A 465 14.49 -5.68 -14.16
N ARG A 466 13.19 -5.56 -14.39
CA ARG A 466 12.38 -6.66 -14.96
C ARG A 466 12.68 -6.83 -16.44
N GLU A 467 12.85 -5.74 -17.18
CA GLU A 467 13.27 -5.75 -18.58
C GLU A 467 14.71 -6.27 -18.70
N GLU A 468 15.67 -5.76 -17.92
CA GLU A 468 17.06 -6.29 -17.88
C GLU A 468 17.13 -7.75 -17.40
N ARG A 469 16.32 -8.16 -16.41
CA ARG A 469 16.20 -9.57 -16.03
C ARG A 469 15.45 -10.38 -17.06
N GLY A 470 14.46 -9.80 -17.73
CA GLY A 470 13.76 -10.36 -18.88
C GLY A 470 14.74 -10.54 -20.04
N GLU A 471 15.44 -9.49 -20.42
CA GLU A 471 16.47 -9.50 -21.49
C GLU A 471 17.62 -10.45 -21.17
N LYS A 472 18.20 -10.42 -19.95
CA LYS A 472 19.23 -11.37 -19.52
C LYS A 472 18.72 -12.81 -19.46
N ARG A 473 17.44 -13.00 -19.11
CA ARG A 473 16.79 -14.32 -19.12
C ARG A 473 16.49 -14.78 -20.54
N GLU A 474 16.05 -13.89 -21.43
CA GLU A 474 15.86 -14.17 -22.86
C GLU A 474 17.21 -14.41 -23.56
N GLU A 475 18.23 -13.60 -23.24
CA GLU A 475 19.58 -13.82 -23.76
C GLU A 475 20.20 -15.15 -23.26
N ALA A 476 20.06 -15.46 -21.96
CA ALA A 476 20.49 -16.73 -21.40
C ALA A 476 19.69 -17.90 -21.98
N PHE A 477 18.40 -17.72 -22.17
CA PHE A 477 17.51 -18.70 -22.80
C PHE A 477 17.90 -18.92 -24.27
N GLY A 478 18.16 -17.85 -25.04
CA GLY A 478 18.66 -17.93 -26.40
C GLY A 478 19.98 -18.71 -26.48
N LYS A 479 20.96 -18.41 -25.62
CA LYS A 479 22.24 -19.13 -25.54
C LYS A 479 22.08 -20.62 -25.21
N VAL A 480 21.09 -20.99 -24.36
CA VAL A 480 20.78 -22.41 -24.09
C VAL A 480 20.22 -23.10 -25.33
N VAL A 481 19.30 -22.46 -26.05
CA VAL A 481 18.74 -23.01 -27.30
C VAL A 481 19.84 -23.16 -28.36
N ASP A 482 20.71 -22.16 -28.53
CA ASP A 482 21.85 -22.21 -29.45
C ASP A 482 22.80 -23.33 -29.09
N MET A 483 23.09 -23.57 -27.80
CA MET A 483 23.92 -24.70 -27.34
C MET A 483 23.27 -26.06 -27.70
N VAL A 484 21.94 -26.18 -27.59
CA VAL A 484 21.19 -27.39 -27.98
C VAL A 484 21.28 -27.60 -29.51
N LEU A 485 21.18 -26.50 -30.29
CA LEU A 485 21.31 -26.54 -31.74
C LEU A 485 22.73 -26.93 -32.17
N ASP A 486 23.77 -26.47 -31.46
CA ASP A 486 25.15 -26.90 -31.67
C ASP A 486 25.35 -28.40 -31.39
N LEU A 487 24.71 -28.93 -30.35
CA LEU A 487 24.72 -30.37 -30.08
C LEU A 487 24.08 -31.15 -31.23
N ARG A 488 22.94 -30.64 -31.75
CA ARG A 488 22.26 -31.21 -32.93
C ARG A 488 23.17 -31.16 -34.16
N ALA A 489 23.86 -30.05 -34.40
CA ALA A 489 24.78 -29.90 -35.52
C ALA A 489 25.97 -30.90 -35.41
N LYS A 490 26.55 -31.09 -34.22
CA LYS A 490 27.60 -32.10 -33.96
C LYS A 490 27.07 -33.52 -34.19
N ALA A 491 25.85 -33.88 -33.76
CA ALA A 491 25.25 -35.16 -34.06
C ALA A 491 25.12 -35.40 -35.57
N LYS A 492 24.64 -34.40 -36.33
CA LYS A 492 24.60 -34.44 -37.81
C LYS A 492 25.96 -34.67 -38.42
N ALA A 493 27.00 -33.94 -37.98
CA ALA A 493 28.38 -34.07 -38.49
C ALA A 493 28.93 -35.48 -38.25
N ASN A 494 28.58 -36.11 -37.13
CA ASN A 494 28.96 -37.46 -36.76
C ASN A 494 28.05 -38.55 -37.39
N LYS A 495 27.11 -38.17 -38.26
CA LYS A 495 26.12 -39.05 -38.88
C LYS A 495 25.19 -39.77 -37.87
N ASP A 496 25.07 -39.22 -36.66
CA ASP A 496 24.11 -39.68 -35.64
C ASP A 496 22.75 -38.97 -35.86
N TRP A 497 22.04 -39.53 -36.86
CA TRP A 497 20.76 -39.01 -37.29
C TRP A 497 19.68 -39.19 -36.21
N ALA A 498 19.76 -40.27 -35.42
CA ALA A 498 18.80 -40.56 -34.36
C ALA A 498 18.80 -39.45 -33.26
N THR A 499 19.98 -39.07 -32.78
CA THR A 499 20.13 -37.99 -31.81
C THR A 499 19.74 -36.62 -32.40
N SER A 500 20.11 -36.34 -33.65
CA SER A 500 19.76 -35.10 -34.35
C SER A 500 18.24 -34.94 -34.52
N ASP A 501 17.53 -36.00 -34.92
CA ASP A 501 16.08 -35.97 -35.10
C ASP A 501 15.35 -35.87 -33.76
N LYS A 502 15.82 -36.61 -32.74
CA LYS A 502 15.30 -36.50 -31.39
C LYS A 502 15.34 -35.05 -30.83
N ILE A 503 16.48 -34.38 -30.97
CA ILE A 503 16.61 -32.97 -30.51
C ILE A 503 15.62 -32.07 -31.26
N ARG A 504 15.47 -32.23 -32.57
CA ARG A 504 14.51 -31.45 -33.36
C ARG A 504 13.09 -31.65 -32.89
N ASP A 505 12.70 -32.89 -32.66
CA ASP A 505 11.34 -33.29 -32.33
C ASP A 505 11.00 -32.82 -30.88
N GLU A 506 11.93 -32.90 -29.95
CA GLU A 506 11.79 -32.36 -28.59
C GLU A 506 11.68 -30.82 -28.60
N LEU A 507 12.48 -30.12 -29.39
CA LEU A 507 12.34 -28.67 -29.57
C LEU A 507 10.99 -28.29 -30.17
N ALA A 508 10.53 -29.05 -31.19
CA ALA A 508 9.20 -28.84 -31.79
C ALA A 508 8.06 -29.08 -30.78
N ALA A 509 8.17 -30.09 -29.92
CA ALA A 509 7.22 -30.35 -28.84
C ALA A 509 7.16 -29.24 -27.80
N LEU A 510 8.25 -28.50 -27.60
CA LEU A 510 8.34 -27.34 -26.74
C LEU A 510 7.92 -26.03 -27.44
N GLY A 511 7.44 -26.09 -28.69
CA GLY A 511 6.95 -24.96 -29.47
C GLY A 511 8.01 -24.23 -30.30
N PHE A 512 9.22 -24.77 -30.44
CA PHE A 512 10.26 -24.17 -31.27
C PHE A 512 10.15 -24.61 -32.74
N GLU A 513 10.15 -23.66 -33.64
CA GLU A 513 10.34 -23.91 -35.07
C GLU A 513 11.84 -23.76 -35.41
N VAL A 514 12.48 -24.84 -35.76
CA VAL A 514 13.93 -24.87 -36.13
C VAL A 514 14.08 -24.97 -37.64
N LYS A 515 14.83 -24.07 -38.25
CA LYS A 515 15.13 -24.07 -39.69
C LYS A 515 16.64 -24.23 -39.90
N ASP A 516 17.05 -25.24 -40.70
CA ASP A 516 18.42 -25.39 -41.13
C ASP A 516 18.69 -24.43 -42.30
N THR A 517 19.79 -23.65 -42.18
CA THR A 517 20.27 -22.73 -43.22
C THR A 517 21.68 -23.11 -43.62
N LYS A 518 22.21 -22.48 -44.69
CA LYS A 518 23.59 -22.72 -45.13
C LYS A 518 24.64 -22.29 -44.11
N ASP A 519 24.28 -21.36 -43.24
CA ASP A 519 25.17 -20.76 -42.23
C ASP A 519 24.90 -21.30 -40.81
N GLY A 520 24.04 -22.33 -40.66
CA GLY A 520 23.69 -22.94 -39.38
C GLY A 520 22.17 -23.12 -39.18
N ALA A 521 21.76 -23.53 -38.00
CA ALA A 521 20.34 -23.64 -37.65
C ALA A 521 19.84 -22.34 -37.02
N THR A 522 18.67 -21.89 -37.43
CA THR A 522 17.95 -20.78 -36.82
C THR A 522 16.68 -21.27 -36.15
N TRP A 523 16.19 -20.55 -35.15
CA TRP A 523 15.02 -20.94 -34.41
C TRP A 523 14.05 -19.80 -34.14
N LYS A 524 12.78 -20.12 -33.92
CA LYS A 524 11.72 -19.21 -33.50
C LYS A 524 10.81 -19.93 -32.52
N LEU A 525 10.43 -19.28 -31.41
CA LEU A 525 9.42 -19.77 -30.51
C LEU A 525 8.04 -19.31 -31.01
N ASN A 526 7.15 -20.25 -31.26
CA ASN A 526 5.77 -19.96 -31.61
C ASN A 526 4.99 -19.63 -30.33
N LYS A 527 4.30 -18.48 -30.33
CA LYS A 527 3.45 -18.04 -29.21
C LYS A 527 2.17 -18.84 -29.10
#